data_c0e5d08cbb10c36e125bdcbdc4357d4a
#
_entry.id   c0e5d08cbb10c36e125bdcbdc4357d4a
#
_cell.length_a   1.000
_cell.length_b   1.000
_cell.length_c   1.000
_cell.angle_alpha   90.00
_cell.angle_beta   90.00
_cell.angle_gamma   90.00
#
_symmetry.space_group_name_H-M   'P 1'
#
loop_
_entity.id
_entity.type
_entity.pdbx_description
1 polymer ?
#
loop_
_entity_poly.entity_id
_entity_poly.type
_entity_poly.pdbx_seq_one_letter_code
_entity_poly.pdbx_strand_id
1 'polypeptide(L)'
;MDMIESINRGRAILIARDGNDILIQDKETGYFHHSGTKKDFFMNLPKEVRLSIKKIVLHQEEMVEPVHKLLNLQYRLVCYQSVYTPRERLPITGLYRADGKPAENGVTIRPLTMEHVEEVQYAYDHADYQKVQDKDYIKERIEKGRMYGAFVGDELAGMIGVHNDDSIGMLYVYEKFRGKRIGTALQTYIINKMIDLGWRPYSQIMVGDEASTKIQKSLNMFLSKTPIIWMGN
;
A
#
# COMPACT_ATOMS: atom_id res chain seq x y z
N MET A 1 1.55 6.75 8.14
CA MET A 1 2.43 7.22 7.05
C MET A 1 1.64 7.80 5.89
N ASP A 2 0.54 7.20 5.49
CA ASP A 2 -0.37 7.66 4.44
C ASP A 2 -0.75 9.15 4.55
N MET A 3 -1.29 9.56 5.69
CA MET A 3 -1.62 10.96 5.97
C MET A 3 -0.39 11.89 5.90
N ILE A 4 0.75 11.45 6.46
CA ILE A 4 2.00 12.22 6.46
C ILE A 4 2.54 12.40 5.03
N GLU A 5 2.54 11.33 4.23
CA GLU A 5 3.02 11.41 2.85
C GLU A 5 2.07 12.23 1.96
N SER A 6 0.76 12.17 2.19
CA SER A 6 -0.18 13.07 1.50
C SER A 6 0.13 14.55 1.79
N ILE A 7 0.46 14.88 3.05
CA ILE A 7 0.88 16.23 3.44
C ILE A 7 2.23 16.60 2.81
N ASN A 8 3.25 15.75 2.95
CA ASN A 8 4.60 16.01 2.45
C ASN A 8 4.64 16.25 0.94
N ARG A 9 3.74 15.61 0.20
CA ARG A 9 3.62 15.73 -1.26
C ARG A 9 2.66 16.83 -1.71
N GLY A 10 2.13 17.63 -0.78
CA GLY A 10 1.21 18.74 -1.08
C GLY A 10 -0.13 18.29 -1.65
N ARG A 11 -0.53 17.02 -1.42
CA ARG A 11 -1.82 16.48 -1.85
C ARG A 11 -2.93 16.68 -0.82
N ALA A 12 -2.57 16.81 0.46
CA ALA A 12 -3.54 16.96 1.53
C ALA A 12 -4.27 18.30 1.49
N ILE A 13 -5.59 18.25 1.56
CA ILE A 13 -6.46 19.38 1.84
C ILE A 13 -6.93 19.24 3.28
N LEU A 14 -6.72 20.26 4.11
CA LEU A 14 -7.30 20.30 5.45
C LEU A 14 -8.81 20.54 5.32
N ILE A 15 -9.60 19.60 5.78
CA ILE A 15 -11.07 19.67 5.77
C ILE A 15 -11.59 20.23 7.09
N ALA A 16 -11.07 19.72 8.21
CA ALA A 16 -11.45 20.18 9.54
C ALA A 16 -10.35 19.92 10.56
N ARG A 17 -10.32 20.75 11.60
CA ARG A 17 -9.50 20.59 12.79
C ARG A 17 -10.25 20.99 14.03
N ASP A 18 -10.18 20.18 15.08
CA ASP A 18 -10.72 20.49 16.41
C ASP A 18 -9.75 19.96 17.48
N GLY A 19 -8.93 20.85 18.03
CA GLY A 19 -7.84 20.48 18.93
C GLY A 19 -6.82 19.58 18.22
N ASN A 20 -6.71 18.34 18.68
CA ASN A 20 -5.82 17.31 18.14
C ASN A 20 -6.49 16.47 17.04
N ASP A 21 -7.79 16.61 16.85
CA ASP A 21 -8.52 15.92 15.80
C ASP A 21 -8.36 16.64 14.47
N ILE A 22 -7.90 15.91 13.46
CA ILE A 22 -7.63 16.45 12.13
C ILE A 22 -8.25 15.53 11.08
N LEU A 23 -8.98 16.12 10.14
CA LEU A 23 -9.49 15.47 8.94
C LEU A 23 -8.87 16.12 7.71
N ILE A 24 -8.20 15.34 6.91
CA ILE A 24 -7.70 15.76 5.60
C ILE A 24 -8.36 14.94 4.49
N GLN A 25 -8.35 15.48 3.27
CA GLN A 25 -8.64 14.76 2.05
C GLN A 25 -7.41 14.77 1.14
N ASP A 26 -7.03 13.63 0.61
CA ASP A 26 -6.01 13.53 -0.43
C ASP A 26 -6.65 13.86 -1.78
N LYS A 27 -6.10 14.85 -2.50
CA LYS A 27 -6.64 15.39 -3.77
C LYS A 27 -6.61 14.37 -4.91
N GLU A 28 -5.61 13.48 -4.92
CA GLU A 28 -5.41 12.54 -6.01
C GLU A 28 -6.28 11.29 -5.86
N THR A 29 -6.43 10.83 -4.61
CA THR A 29 -7.21 9.62 -4.33
C THR A 29 -8.66 9.90 -3.97
N GLY A 30 -8.94 11.12 -3.49
CA GLY A 30 -10.22 11.48 -2.89
C GLY A 30 -10.45 10.87 -1.50
N TYR A 31 -9.48 10.13 -0.96
CA TYR A 31 -9.61 9.46 0.34
C TYR A 31 -9.49 10.46 1.48
N PHE A 32 -10.33 10.26 2.49
CA PHE A 32 -10.25 11.01 3.73
C PHE A 32 -9.36 10.29 4.74
N HIS A 33 -8.63 11.04 5.54
CA HIS A 33 -7.78 10.52 6.61
C HIS A 33 -8.09 11.29 7.89
N HIS A 34 -8.41 10.59 8.96
CA HIS A 34 -8.68 11.18 10.26
C HIS A 34 -7.69 10.67 11.30
N SER A 35 -7.15 11.60 12.07
CA SER A 35 -6.36 11.33 13.26
C SER A 35 -6.92 12.13 14.42
N GLY A 36 -7.30 11.46 15.51
CA GLY A 36 -7.90 12.01 16.72
C GLY A 36 -8.86 11.05 17.37
N THR A 37 -9.36 11.39 18.56
CA THR A 37 -10.20 10.52 19.40
C THR A 37 -11.53 11.18 19.85
N LYS A 38 -11.82 12.38 19.37
CA LYS A 38 -13.01 13.13 19.74
C LYS A 38 -14.26 12.54 19.09
N LYS A 39 -15.09 11.83 19.84
CA LYS A 39 -16.21 11.04 19.33
C LYS A 39 -17.28 11.83 18.59
N ASP A 40 -17.47 13.11 18.93
CA ASP A 40 -18.43 14.02 18.28
C ASP A 40 -17.83 14.81 17.12
N PHE A 41 -16.53 14.63 16.81
CA PHE A 41 -15.83 15.37 15.74
C PHE A 41 -16.61 15.36 14.43
N PHE A 42 -17.01 14.17 13.95
CA PHE A 42 -17.74 14.05 12.69
C PHE A 42 -19.17 14.59 12.75
N MET A 43 -19.80 14.62 13.93
CA MET A 43 -21.14 15.19 14.11
C MET A 43 -21.14 16.70 13.86
N ASN A 44 -20.02 17.37 14.20
CA ASN A 44 -19.84 18.82 14.06
C ASN A 44 -19.43 19.24 12.63
N LEU A 45 -19.14 18.29 11.73
CA LEU A 45 -18.85 18.61 10.34
C LEU A 45 -20.12 19.05 9.58
N PRO A 46 -20.00 19.94 8.57
CA PRO A 46 -21.10 20.24 7.65
C PRO A 46 -21.67 18.97 7.01
N LYS A 47 -22.98 18.94 6.78
CA LYS A 47 -23.67 17.78 6.23
C LYS A 47 -23.11 17.36 4.87
N GLU A 48 -22.81 18.34 4.01
CA GLU A 48 -22.22 18.12 2.68
C GLU A 48 -20.85 17.46 2.77
N VAL A 49 -20.02 17.83 3.73
CA VAL A 49 -18.72 17.17 3.98
C VAL A 49 -18.93 15.73 4.40
N ARG A 50 -19.84 15.48 5.35
CA ARG A 50 -20.15 14.11 5.80
C ARG A 50 -20.62 13.22 4.65
N LEU A 51 -21.48 13.74 3.78
CA LEU A 51 -22.01 13.02 2.61
C LEU A 51 -20.97 12.77 1.51
N SER A 52 -19.90 13.58 1.46
CA SER A 52 -18.80 13.39 0.52
C SER A 52 -17.82 12.27 0.94
N ILE A 53 -17.80 11.89 2.22
CA ILE A 53 -16.92 10.83 2.72
C ILE A 53 -17.42 9.46 2.24
N LYS A 54 -16.81 8.91 1.19
CA LYS A 54 -17.10 7.57 0.67
C LYS A 54 -16.08 6.53 1.10
N LYS A 55 -14.85 6.98 1.37
CA LYS A 55 -13.75 6.15 1.86
C LYS A 55 -12.90 6.96 2.82
N ILE A 56 -12.63 6.40 3.99
CA ILE A 56 -11.86 7.05 5.05
C ILE A 56 -10.89 6.07 5.71
N VAL A 57 -9.73 6.59 6.09
CA VAL A 57 -8.74 5.92 6.93
C VAL A 57 -8.78 6.52 8.32
N LEU A 58 -9.06 5.72 9.31
CA LEU A 58 -9.04 6.07 10.73
C LEU A 58 -7.73 5.60 11.36
N HIS A 59 -7.06 6.50 12.06
CA HIS A 59 -5.79 6.21 12.74
C HIS A 59 -5.98 5.78 14.20
N GLN A 60 -7.20 5.86 14.72
CA GLN A 60 -7.59 5.44 16.07
C GLN A 60 -8.84 4.55 16.02
N GLU A 61 -8.77 3.39 16.66
CA GLU A 61 -9.84 2.40 16.65
C GLU A 61 -11.13 2.90 17.31
N GLU A 62 -11.01 3.79 18.30
CA GLU A 62 -12.15 4.37 19.03
C GLU A 62 -13.09 5.16 18.12
N MET A 63 -12.62 5.57 16.94
CA MET A 63 -13.43 6.33 15.97
C MET A 63 -14.24 5.43 15.03
N VAL A 64 -14.01 4.12 15.00
CA VAL A 64 -14.70 3.21 14.08
C VAL A 64 -16.20 3.22 14.31
N GLU A 65 -16.65 3.00 15.54
CA GLU A 65 -18.08 2.96 15.87
C GLU A 65 -18.80 4.31 15.66
N PRO A 66 -18.24 5.46 16.11
CA PRO A 66 -18.82 6.76 15.79
C PRO A 66 -18.97 7.01 14.28
N VAL A 67 -17.93 6.70 13.50
CA VAL A 67 -17.93 6.89 12.04
C VAL A 67 -18.90 5.93 11.36
N HIS A 68 -18.90 4.65 11.73
CA HIS A 68 -19.85 3.67 11.20
C HIS A 68 -21.30 4.10 11.40
N LYS A 69 -21.68 4.47 12.63
CA LYS A 69 -23.06 4.89 12.96
C LYS A 69 -23.49 6.16 12.23
N LEU A 70 -22.58 7.11 12.06
CA LEU A 70 -22.91 8.41 11.46
C LEU A 70 -22.88 8.40 9.94
N LEU A 71 -21.90 7.72 9.34
CA LEU A 71 -21.63 7.75 7.89
C LEU A 71 -22.12 6.47 7.18
N ASN A 72 -22.53 5.44 7.92
CA ASN A 72 -23.00 4.14 7.39
C ASN A 72 -21.98 3.47 6.45
N LEU A 73 -20.69 3.56 6.75
CA LEU A 73 -19.64 2.90 6.00
C LEU A 73 -19.48 1.45 6.46
N GLN A 74 -19.67 0.49 5.53
CA GLN A 74 -19.78 -0.94 5.85
C GLN A 74 -18.45 -1.70 5.73
N TYR A 75 -17.66 -1.36 4.71
CA TYR A 75 -16.37 -2.01 4.47
C TYR A 75 -15.37 -1.65 5.59
N ARG A 76 -14.67 -2.68 6.07
CA ARG A 76 -13.62 -2.49 7.08
C ARG A 76 -12.39 -3.33 6.74
N LEU A 77 -11.25 -2.67 6.57
CA LEU A 77 -9.96 -3.33 6.45
C LEU A 77 -9.01 -2.79 7.51
N VAL A 78 -8.41 -3.68 8.27
CA VAL A 78 -7.51 -3.35 9.38
C VAL A 78 -6.08 -3.68 8.97
N CYS A 79 -5.20 -2.67 8.99
CA CYS A 79 -3.82 -2.80 8.55
C CYS A 79 -2.83 -2.20 9.54
N TYR A 80 -1.70 -2.85 9.74
CA TYR A 80 -0.51 -2.20 10.30
C TYR A 80 0.20 -1.40 9.20
N GLN A 81 0.73 -0.25 9.57
CA GLN A 81 1.63 0.49 8.67
C GLN A 81 3.07 0.05 8.90
N SER A 82 3.78 -0.18 7.81
CA SER A 82 5.20 -0.47 7.82
C SER A 82 5.94 0.62 7.05
N VAL A 83 7.06 1.13 7.59
CA VAL A 83 7.82 2.20 6.96
C VAL A 83 9.31 1.91 6.98
N TYR A 84 9.98 2.16 5.86
CA TYR A 84 11.42 2.17 5.77
C TYR A 84 11.93 3.58 6.10
N THR A 85 12.54 3.73 7.27
CA THR A 85 12.95 5.04 7.81
C THR A 85 14.30 5.56 7.30
N PRO A 86 15.30 4.71 6.96
CA PRO A 86 16.56 5.18 6.38
C PRO A 86 16.34 5.90 5.05
N ARG A 87 17.35 6.67 4.64
CA ARG A 87 17.39 7.33 3.31
C ARG A 87 18.29 6.58 2.33
N GLU A 88 19.10 5.68 2.84
CA GLU A 88 20.03 4.85 2.07
C GLU A 88 19.28 3.71 1.40
N ARG A 89 19.72 3.37 0.20
CA ARG A 89 19.19 2.22 -0.54
C ARG A 89 19.52 0.92 0.21
N LEU A 90 18.57 0.00 0.18
CA LEU A 90 18.82 -1.36 0.63
C LEU A 90 19.82 -2.06 -0.30
N PRO A 91 20.73 -2.86 0.25
CA PRO A 91 21.60 -3.68 -0.58
C PRO A 91 20.76 -4.68 -1.38
N ILE A 92 21.07 -4.78 -2.66
CA ILE A 92 20.46 -5.78 -3.53
C ILE A 92 21.21 -7.08 -3.31
N THR A 93 20.59 -8.01 -2.61
CA THR A 93 21.18 -9.29 -2.29
C THR A 93 20.53 -10.41 -3.10
N GLY A 94 21.34 -11.10 -3.87
CA GLY A 94 21.09 -12.49 -4.26
C GLY A 94 20.18 -12.74 -5.46
N LEU A 95 19.39 -11.80 -5.97
CA LEU A 95 18.46 -12.08 -7.06
C LEU A 95 18.69 -11.25 -8.32
N TYR A 96 19.21 -10.04 -8.19
CA TYR A 96 19.71 -9.23 -9.30
C TYR A 96 20.82 -8.28 -8.83
N ARG A 97 21.63 -7.82 -9.76
CA ARG A 97 22.80 -6.97 -9.50
C ARG A 97 22.38 -5.50 -9.37
N ALA A 98 23.24 -4.68 -8.77
CA ALA A 98 23.01 -3.25 -8.62
C ALA A 98 22.82 -2.49 -9.96
N ASP A 99 23.34 -3.06 -11.05
CA ASP A 99 23.19 -2.54 -12.41
C ASP A 99 21.87 -2.97 -13.09
N GLY A 100 20.99 -3.64 -12.36
CA GLY A 100 19.70 -4.14 -12.86
C GLY A 100 19.80 -5.43 -13.69
N LYS A 101 21.01 -6.01 -13.82
CA LYS A 101 21.17 -7.28 -14.53
C LYS A 101 20.82 -8.47 -13.65
N PRO A 102 20.43 -9.61 -14.26
CA PRO A 102 20.16 -10.82 -13.51
C PRO A 102 21.35 -11.19 -12.62
N ALA A 103 21.06 -11.60 -11.39
CA ALA A 103 22.03 -12.29 -10.57
C ALA A 103 22.30 -13.72 -11.13
N GLU A 104 23.27 -14.42 -10.57
CA GLU A 104 23.61 -15.80 -11.00
C GLU A 104 22.44 -16.78 -10.98
N ASN A 105 21.35 -16.46 -10.24
CA ASN A 105 20.12 -17.25 -10.18
C ASN A 105 19.11 -16.94 -11.30
N GLY A 106 19.42 -16.04 -12.23
CA GLY A 106 18.62 -15.78 -13.42
C GLY A 106 17.32 -14.99 -13.20
N VAL A 107 17.14 -14.33 -12.05
CA VAL A 107 15.94 -13.48 -11.80
C VAL A 107 16.17 -12.04 -12.26
N THR A 108 15.22 -11.51 -13.04
CA THR A 108 15.18 -10.07 -13.43
C THR A 108 13.92 -9.41 -12.89
N ILE A 109 14.02 -8.12 -12.52
CA ILE A 109 12.85 -7.32 -12.16
C ILE A 109 12.69 -6.20 -13.20
N ARG A 110 11.51 -6.13 -13.81
CA ARG A 110 11.18 -5.15 -14.84
C ARG A 110 9.72 -4.69 -14.71
N PRO A 111 9.36 -3.51 -15.28
CA PRO A 111 7.97 -3.08 -15.32
C PRO A 111 7.08 -4.12 -16.00
N LEU A 112 5.88 -4.29 -15.48
CA LEU A 112 4.82 -5.03 -16.17
C LEU A 112 4.24 -4.16 -17.31
N THR A 113 3.78 -4.83 -18.34
CA THR A 113 3.09 -4.21 -19.51
C THR A 113 1.66 -4.69 -19.59
N MET A 114 0.87 -4.10 -20.49
CA MET A 114 -0.53 -4.48 -20.66
C MET A 114 -0.74 -5.95 -21.06
N GLU A 115 0.27 -6.60 -21.62
CA GLU A 115 0.26 -8.04 -21.93
C GLU A 115 0.16 -8.92 -20.68
N HIS A 116 0.58 -8.40 -19.50
CA HIS A 116 0.57 -9.13 -18.24
C HIS A 116 -0.75 -8.96 -17.45
N VAL A 117 -1.70 -8.15 -17.91
CA VAL A 117 -2.93 -7.83 -17.16
C VAL A 117 -3.71 -9.08 -16.79
N GLU A 118 -3.92 -9.99 -17.76
CA GLU A 118 -4.68 -11.23 -17.53
C GLU A 118 -3.99 -12.15 -16.53
N GLU A 119 -2.66 -12.27 -16.63
CA GLU A 119 -1.87 -13.10 -15.72
C GLU A 119 -1.88 -12.52 -14.28
N VAL A 120 -1.77 -11.20 -14.16
CA VAL A 120 -1.86 -10.49 -12.88
C VAL A 120 -3.25 -10.66 -12.27
N GLN A 121 -4.32 -10.49 -13.05
CA GLN A 121 -5.69 -10.68 -12.58
C GLN A 121 -5.90 -12.11 -12.10
N TYR A 122 -5.49 -13.10 -12.92
CA TYR A 122 -5.57 -14.50 -12.53
C TYR A 122 -4.89 -14.79 -11.18
N ALA A 123 -3.71 -14.23 -10.95
CA ALA A 123 -2.99 -14.40 -9.70
C ALA A 123 -3.75 -13.81 -8.49
N TYR A 124 -4.44 -12.67 -8.66
CA TYR A 124 -5.26 -12.08 -7.60
C TYR A 124 -6.54 -12.86 -7.35
N ASP A 125 -7.20 -13.35 -8.39
CA ASP A 125 -8.44 -14.13 -8.28
C ASP A 125 -8.22 -15.47 -7.56
N HIS A 126 -6.99 -16.01 -7.64
CA HIS A 126 -6.61 -17.29 -7.03
C HIS A 126 -5.70 -17.13 -5.79
N ALA A 127 -5.45 -15.90 -5.34
CA ALA A 127 -4.72 -15.67 -4.11
C ALA A 127 -5.60 -16.01 -2.90
N ASP A 128 -5.00 -16.63 -1.86
CA ASP A 128 -5.67 -16.94 -0.58
C ASP A 128 -6.14 -15.68 0.18
N TYR A 129 -5.94 -14.53 -0.38
CA TYR A 129 -6.38 -13.26 0.16
C TYR A 129 -7.68 -12.83 -0.52
N GLN A 130 -8.70 -12.49 0.26
CA GLN A 130 -9.94 -11.84 -0.21
C GLN A 130 -9.69 -10.42 -0.76
N LYS A 131 -8.61 -10.23 -1.48
CA LYS A 131 -8.27 -8.97 -2.16
C LYS A 131 -8.64 -9.09 -3.62
N VAL A 132 -9.92 -8.96 -3.91
CA VAL A 132 -10.35 -8.72 -5.28
C VAL A 132 -9.81 -7.35 -5.70
N GLN A 133 -8.71 -7.34 -6.45
CA GLN A 133 -8.30 -6.15 -7.16
C GLN A 133 -9.10 -6.10 -8.45
N ASP A 134 -9.82 -5.01 -8.66
CA ASP A 134 -10.53 -4.76 -9.90
C ASP A 134 -9.54 -4.74 -11.07
N LYS A 135 -9.87 -5.42 -12.16
CA LYS A 135 -9.06 -5.49 -13.38
C LYS A 135 -8.74 -4.10 -13.95
N ASP A 136 -9.66 -3.17 -13.85
CA ASP A 136 -9.44 -1.80 -14.31
C ASP A 136 -8.43 -1.07 -13.42
N TYR A 137 -8.42 -1.37 -12.12
CA TYR A 137 -7.38 -0.87 -11.21
C TYR A 137 -6.00 -1.45 -11.55
N ILE A 138 -5.91 -2.75 -11.85
CA ILE A 138 -4.65 -3.38 -12.27
C ILE A 138 -4.12 -2.74 -13.55
N LYS A 139 -4.99 -2.57 -14.56
CA LYS A 139 -4.64 -1.88 -15.82
C LYS A 139 -4.09 -0.49 -15.56
N GLU A 140 -4.81 0.30 -14.78
CA GLU A 140 -4.38 1.67 -14.43
C GLU A 140 -3.00 1.69 -13.75
N ARG A 141 -2.73 0.73 -12.83
CA ARG A 141 -1.43 0.65 -12.17
C ARG A 141 -0.31 0.28 -13.13
N ILE A 142 -0.56 -0.63 -14.06
CA ILE A 142 0.39 -1.02 -15.11
C ILE A 142 0.64 0.14 -16.08
N GLU A 143 -0.39 0.79 -16.59
CA GLU A 143 -0.29 1.94 -17.50
C GLU A 143 0.50 3.11 -16.89
N LYS A 144 0.33 3.35 -15.59
CA LYS A 144 1.09 4.35 -14.84
C LYS A 144 2.52 3.90 -14.47
N GLY A 145 2.97 2.71 -14.91
CA GLY A 145 4.30 2.18 -14.58
C GLY A 145 4.49 1.90 -13.09
N ARG A 146 3.41 1.56 -12.39
CA ARG A 146 3.38 1.34 -10.94
C ARG A 146 3.38 -0.13 -10.55
N MET A 147 3.52 -1.06 -11.51
CA MET A 147 3.65 -2.49 -11.26
C MET A 147 4.91 -3.08 -11.89
N TYR A 148 5.53 -3.99 -11.16
CA TYR A 148 6.80 -4.63 -11.54
C TYR A 148 6.69 -6.13 -11.35
N GLY A 149 7.26 -6.89 -12.28
CA GLY A 149 7.35 -8.34 -12.23
C GLY A 149 8.79 -8.80 -12.00
N ALA A 150 8.94 -9.87 -11.25
CA ALA A 150 10.15 -10.66 -11.18
C ALA A 150 10.03 -11.85 -12.15
N PHE A 151 11.01 -12.02 -13.02
CA PHE A 151 11.01 -13.03 -14.07
C PHE A 151 12.17 -14.01 -13.89
N VAL A 152 11.90 -15.29 -14.11
CA VAL A 152 12.91 -16.34 -14.24
C VAL A 152 12.88 -16.79 -15.70
N GLY A 153 13.88 -16.40 -16.48
CA GLY A 153 13.77 -16.43 -17.94
C GLY A 153 12.63 -15.50 -18.37
N ASP A 154 11.69 -16.03 -19.16
CA ASP A 154 10.51 -15.27 -19.62
C ASP A 154 9.29 -15.49 -18.71
N GLU A 155 9.37 -16.33 -17.70
CA GLU A 155 8.25 -16.68 -16.84
C GLU A 155 8.11 -15.68 -15.68
N LEU A 156 6.90 -15.16 -15.47
CA LEU A 156 6.58 -14.30 -14.33
C LEU A 156 6.58 -15.13 -13.04
N ALA A 157 7.50 -14.83 -12.14
CA ALA A 157 7.68 -15.54 -10.88
C ALA A 157 7.00 -14.85 -9.69
N GLY A 158 6.72 -13.56 -9.83
CA GLY A 158 6.02 -12.76 -8.82
C GLY A 158 5.92 -11.30 -9.25
N MET A 159 5.14 -10.54 -8.54
CA MET A 159 4.88 -9.13 -8.85
C MET A 159 4.73 -8.29 -7.59
N ILE A 160 4.89 -6.98 -7.75
CA ILE A 160 4.68 -5.96 -6.72
C ILE A 160 4.20 -4.68 -7.38
N GLY A 161 3.44 -3.88 -6.64
CA GLY A 161 2.96 -2.59 -7.13
C GLY A 161 2.98 -1.50 -6.07
N VAL A 162 2.57 -0.32 -6.52
CA VAL A 162 2.37 0.87 -5.68
C VAL A 162 0.92 1.32 -5.87
N HIS A 163 0.19 1.40 -4.77
CA HIS A 163 -1.20 1.85 -4.74
C HIS A 163 -1.32 3.35 -5.07
N ASN A 164 -2.57 3.83 -5.26
CA ASN A 164 -2.80 5.27 -5.55
C ASN A 164 -2.45 6.19 -4.38
N ASP A 165 -2.48 5.69 -3.15
CA ASP A 165 -2.01 6.42 -1.97
C ASP A 165 -0.48 6.37 -1.81
N ASP A 166 0.21 5.79 -2.82
CA ASP A 166 1.65 5.53 -2.86
C ASP A 166 2.16 4.52 -1.82
N SER A 167 1.30 3.75 -1.17
CA SER A 167 1.73 2.61 -0.37
C SER A 167 2.24 1.46 -1.26
N ILE A 168 3.30 0.80 -0.83
CA ILE A 168 3.79 -0.44 -1.45
C ILE A 168 2.81 -1.56 -1.12
N GLY A 169 2.38 -2.29 -2.13
CA GLY A 169 1.47 -3.42 -1.96
C GLY A 169 1.41 -4.29 -3.20
N MET A 170 0.27 -4.99 -3.37
CA MET A 170 0.06 -5.84 -4.55
C MET A 170 1.17 -6.89 -4.71
N LEU A 171 1.82 -7.30 -3.60
CA LEU A 171 2.88 -8.31 -3.63
C LEU A 171 2.28 -9.70 -3.75
N TYR A 172 2.68 -10.40 -4.79
CA TYR A 172 2.36 -11.81 -5.00
C TYR A 172 3.57 -12.57 -5.53
N VAL A 173 3.76 -13.81 -5.08
CA VAL A 173 4.78 -14.73 -5.59
C VAL A 173 4.11 -16.06 -5.91
N TYR A 174 4.23 -16.50 -7.16
CA TYR A 174 3.66 -17.75 -7.60
C TYR A 174 4.21 -18.93 -6.80
N GLU A 175 3.38 -19.89 -6.47
CA GLU A 175 3.67 -20.96 -5.53
C GLU A 175 4.99 -21.69 -5.81
N LYS A 176 5.22 -22.07 -7.07
CA LYS A 176 6.45 -22.77 -7.49
C LYS A 176 7.74 -21.96 -7.31
N PHE A 177 7.61 -20.65 -7.08
CA PHE A 177 8.73 -19.73 -6.86
C PHE A 177 8.84 -19.25 -5.41
N ARG A 178 7.94 -19.66 -4.53
CA ARG A 178 8.02 -19.34 -3.09
C ARG A 178 9.27 -19.94 -2.45
N GLY A 179 9.71 -19.38 -1.33
CA GLY A 179 10.93 -19.81 -0.64
C GLY A 179 12.24 -19.36 -1.28
N LYS A 180 12.22 -18.73 -2.46
CA LYS A 180 13.40 -18.30 -3.22
C LYS A 180 13.73 -16.81 -3.06
N ARG A 181 13.22 -16.14 -2.03
CA ARG A 181 13.42 -14.71 -1.70
C ARG A 181 12.93 -13.72 -2.76
N ILE A 182 12.09 -14.14 -3.71
CA ILE A 182 11.57 -13.26 -4.78
C ILE A 182 10.75 -12.11 -4.18
N GLY A 183 9.88 -12.38 -3.19
CA GLY A 183 9.10 -11.34 -2.52
C GLY A 183 9.99 -10.28 -1.84
N THR A 184 11.07 -10.70 -1.19
CA THR A 184 12.05 -9.79 -0.59
C THR A 184 12.75 -8.93 -1.65
N ALA A 185 13.14 -9.52 -2.78
CA ALA A 185 13.78 -8.78 -3.87
C ALA A 185 12.84 -7.74 -4.50
N LEU A 186 11.59 -8.12 -4.76
CA LEU A 186 10.56 -7.22 -5.26
C LEU A 186 10.34 -6.03 -4.30
N GLN A 187 10.21 -6.31 -3.00
CA GLN A 187 10.05 -5.28 -1.98
C GLN A 187 11.28 -4.37 -1.91
N THR A 188 12.50 -4.92 -1.93
CA THR A 188 13.76 -4.14 -1.97
C THR A 188 13.82 -3.24 -3.20
N TYR A 189 13.45 -3.77 -4.36
CA TYR A 189 13.43 -3.01 -5.61
C TYR A 189 12.53 -1.78 -5.52
N ILE A 190 11.28 -1.94 -5.05
CA ILE A 190 10.33 -0.83 -4.91
C ILE A 190 10.80 0.17 -3.85
N ILE A 191 11.30 -0.29 -2.70
CA ILE A 191 11.86 0.60 -1.66
C ILE A 191 12.94 1.49 -2.27
N ASN A 192 13.90 0.91 -3.00
CA ASN A 192 14.98 1.65 -3.62
C ASN A 192 14.48 2.65 -4.67
N LYS A 193 13.49 2.27 -5.50
CA LYS A 193 12.86 3.21 -6.44
C LYS A 193 12.20 4.39 -5.74
N MET A 194 11.52 4.16 -4.63
CA MET A 194 10.88 5.24 -3.87
C MET A 194 11.93 6.17 -3.24
N ILE A 195 13.03 5.62 -2.73
CA ILE A 195 14.16 6.41 -2.21
C ILE A 195 14.75 7.29 -3.33
N ASP A 196 14.97 6.73 -4.53
CA ASP A 196 15.49 7.48 -5.68
C ASP A 196 14.58 8.65 -6.09
N LEU A 197 13.27 8.51 -5.85
CA LEU A 197 12.27 9.58 -6.06
C LEU A 197 12.19 10.58 -4.89
N GLY A 198 12.98 10.39 -3.83
CA GLY A 198 12.91 11.18 -2.61
C GLY A 198 11.70 10.87 -1.73
N TRP A 199 10.99 9.79 -2.00
CA TRP A 199 9.80 9.39 -1.28
C TRP A 199 10.13 8.53 -0.05
N ARG A 200 9.21 8.49 0.92
CA ARG A 200 9.30 7.60 2.06
C ARG A 200 8.61 6.28 1.73
N PRO A 201 9.37 5.16 1.61
CA PRO A 201 8.74 3.86 1.35
C PRO A 201 7.89 3.42 2.54
N TYR A 202 6.62 3.09 2.30
CA TYR A 202 5.74 2.52 3.29
C TYR A 202 4.76 1.52 2.68
N SER A 203 4.28 0.61 3.51
CA SER A 203 3.30 -0.42 3.15
C SER A 203 2.16 -0.42 4.16
N GLN A 204 1.04 -0.98 3.76
CA GLN A 204 -0.08 -1.31 4.64
C GLN A 204 -0.29 -2.83 4.63
N ILE A 205 -0.11 -3.46 5.78
CA ILE A 205 -0.13 -4.92 5.93
C ILE A 205 -1.39 -5.31 6.66
N MET A 206 -2.22 -6.14 6.05
CA MET A 206 -3.42 -6.67 6.72
C MET A 206 -3.05 -7.39 8.02
N VAL A 207 -3.84 -7.17 9.04
CA VAL A 207 -3.70 -7.93 10.29
C VAL A 207 -3.85 -9.41 9.98
N GLY A 208 -2.87 -10.20 10.43
CA GLY A 208 -2.80 -11.65 10.14
C GLY A 208 -1.96 -12.04 8.92
N ASP A 209 -1.53 -11.10 8.08
CA ASP A 209 -0.61 -11.40 6.97
C ASP A 209 0.84 -11.58 7.48
N GLU A 210 1.11 -12.80 7.95
CA GLU A 210 2.44 -13.16 8.48
C GLU A 210 3.54 -13.14 7.41
N ALA A 211 3.21 -13.50 6.17
CA ALA A 211 4.18 -13.56 5.08
C ALA A 211 4.71 -12.16 4.76
N SER A 212 3.84 -11.19 4.54
CA SER A 212 4.22 -9.79 4.36
C SER A 212 4.93 -9.24 5.59
N THR A 213 4.46 -9.55 6.79
CA THR A 213 5.10 -9.13 8.05
C THR A 213 6.54 -9.63 8.16
N LYS A 214 6.81 -10.88 7.79
CA LYS A 214 8.18 -11.46 7.77
C LYS A 214 9.09 -10.72 6.79
N ILE A 215 8.60 -10.41 5.59
CA ILE A 215 9.36 -9.65 4.60
C ILE A 215 9.72 -8.26 5.14
N GLN A 216 8.74 -7.52 5.68
CA GLN A 216 8.97 -6.17 6.22
C GLN A 216 10.03 -6.19 7.35
N LYS A 217 9.92 -7.14 8.28
CA LYS A 217 10.91 -7.32 9.36
C LYS A 217 12.30 -7.65 8.84
N SER A 218 12.41 -8.49 7.80
CA SER A 218 13.70 -8.85 7.20
C SER A 218 14.41 -7.68 6.52
N LEU A 219 13.65 -6.65 6.14
CA LEU A 219 14.14 -5.41 5.54
C LEU A 219 14.30 -4.27 6.56
N ASN A 220 14.22 -4.59 7.87
CA ASN A 220 14.30 -3.61 8.96
C ASN A 220 13.29 -2.46 8.83
N MET A 221 12.11 -2.73 8.28
CA MET A 221 11.03 -1.76 8.25
C MET A 221 10.38 -1.66 9.63
N PHE A 222 10.12 -0.43 10.07
CA PHE A 222 9.39 -0.18 11.31
C PHE A 222 7.91 -0.50 11.12
N LEU A 223 7.33 -1.32 12.00
CA LEU A 223 5.88 -1.57 12.04
C LEU A 223 5.21 -0.69 13.09
N SER A 224 4.05 -0.13 12.76
CA SER A 224 3.22 0.61 13.71
C SER A 224 2.77 -0.31 14.85
N LYS A 225 2.63 0.27 16.06
CA LYS A 225 2.11 -0.47 17.23
C LYS A 225 0.60 -0.65 17.18
N THR A 226 -0.10 0.31 16.58
CA THR A 226 -1.55 0.32 16.40
C THR A 226 -1.89 0.22 14.91
N PRO A 227 -2.96 -0.47 14.57
CA PRO A 227 -3.43 -0.52 13.20
C PRO A 227 -4.11 0.78 12.78
N ILE A 228 -4.23 0.97 11.48
CA ILE A 228 -5.18 1.89 10.85
C ILE A 228 -6.37 1.12 10.34
N ILE A 229 -7.50 1.78 10.22
CA ILE A 229 -8.74 1.17 9.79
C ILE A 229 -9.28 1.89 8.56
N TRP A 230 -9.37 1.17 7.44
CA TRP A 230 -10.05 1.61 6.26
C TRP A 230 -11.55 1.35 6.40
N MET A 231 -12.37 2.35 6.08
CA MET A 231 -13.82 2.22 6.02
C MET A 231 -14.33 2.81 4.70
N GLY A 232 -15.36 2.17 4.14
CA GLY A 232 -15.98 2.61 2.89
C GLY A 232 -17.25 1.82 2.55
N ASN A 233 -17.83 2.09 1.41
CA ASN A 233 -18.94 1.36 0.80
C ASN A 233 -18.50 0.79 -0.55
#